data_d89d03c0bce119630e5a62879dd4e6ed
#
_entry.id   d89d03c0bce119630e5a62879dd4e6ed
#
_cell.length_a   1.000
_cell.length_b   1.000
_cell.length_c   1.000
_cell.angle_alpha   90.00
_cell.angle_beta   90.00
_cell.angle_gamma   90.00
#
_symmetry.space_group_name_H-M   'P 1'
#
loop_
_entity.id
_entity.type
_entity.pdbx_description
1 polymer ?
#
loop_
_entity_poly.entity_id
_entity_poly.type
_entity_poly.pdbx_seq_one_letter_code
_entity_poly.pdbx_strand_id
1 'polypeptide(L)'
;MLVRPLEPGDYPAVAAVFAEGIATGQATFETAVPSWEEWDAAHLRTHRFVAELDGEVAGWCAVVPYSRREVYRGVGEESVYVAESAQRRGVGRALLEAVIESARAGGLWTLQAGIFPDNGASLELHRSLGFREVGVRERIGRLNGAWRDVVLLELRL
;
A
#
# COMPACT_ATOMS: atom_id res chain seq x y z
N MET A 1 -5.83 1.23 -19.10
CA MET A 1 -5.16 1.44 -17.78
C MET A 1 -3.68 1.64 -18.02
N LEU A 2 -3.12 2.70 -17.43
CA LEU A 2 -1.68 3.02 -17.49
C LEU A 2 -1.14 3.04 -16.05
N VAL A 3 -0.10 2.26 -15.77
CA VAL A 3 0.65 2.34 -14.50
C VAL A 3 1.96 3.05 -14.77
N ARG A 4 2.25 4.07 -13.99
CA ARG A 4 3.47 4.88 -14.12
C ARG A 4 4.00 5.33 -12.75
N PRO A 5 5.28 5.76 -12.66
CA PRO A 5 5.79 6.38 -11.45
C PRO A 5 4.92 7.54 -10.99
N LEU A 6 4.77 7.65 -9.66
CA LEU A 6 4.05 8.75 -9.02
C LEU A 6 4.90 10.03 -9.05
N GLU A 7 4.30 11.11 -9.50
CA GLU A 7 4.90 12.44 -9.54
C GLU A 7 4.26 13.36 -8.46
N PRO A 8 4.97 14.42 -8.00
CA PRO A 8 4.40 15.32 -6.99
C PRO A 8 3.04 15.91 -7.35
N GLY A 9 2.80 16.16 -8.65
CA GLY A 9 1.54 16.67 -9.16
C GLY A 9 0.35 15.72 -9.04
N ASP A 10 0.60 14.43 -8.81
CA ASP A 10 -0.45 13.43 -8.61
C ASP A 10 -1.04 13.47 -7.20
N TYR A 11 -0.34 14.12 -6.26
CA TYR A 11 -0.69 14.01 -4.85
C TYR A 11 -2.13 14.43 -4.50
N PRO A 12 -2.73 15.47 -5.09
CA PRO A 12 -4.14 15.76 -4.83
C PRO A 12 -5.08 14.57 -5.12
N ALA A 13 -4.83 13.83 -6.19
CA ALA A 13 -5.61 12.64 -6.53
C ALA A 13 -5.25 11.44 -5.62
N VAL A 14 -3.97 11.25 -5.31
CA VAL A 14 -3.49 10.26 -4.33
C VAL A 14 -4.16 10.48 -2.97
N ALA A 15 -4.19 11.74 -2.50
CA ALA A 15 -4.82 12.12 -1.24
C ALA A 15 -6.34 11.83 -1.25
N ALA A 16 -7.02 12.08 -2.37
CA ALA A 16 -8.44 11.79 -2.51
C ALA A 16 -8.72 10.27 -2.41
N VAL A 17 -7.96 9.45 -3.11
CA VAL A 17 -8.07 7.98 -3.03
C VAL A 17 -7.74 7.48 -1.62
N PHE A 18 -6.74 8.06 -0.97
CA PHE A 18 -6.40 7.71 0.41
C PHE A 18 -7.53 8.08 1.38
N ALA A 19 -8.15 9.25 1.21
CA ALA A 19 -9.29 9.66 2.02
C ALA A 19 -10.48 8.69 1.90
N GLU A 20 -10.76 8.16 0.70
CA GLU A 20 -11.76 7.10 0.52
C GLU A 20 -11.42 5.85 1.35
N GLY A 21 -10.16 5.41 1.32
CA GLY A 21 -9.67 4.27 2.12
C GLY A 21 -9.83 4.50 3.62
N ILE A 22 -9.45 5.68 4.12
CA ILE A 22 -9.62 6.08 5.52
C ILE A 22 -11.10 6.02 5.91
N ALA A 23 -11.98 6.52 5.08
CA ALA A 23 -13.43 6.57 5.33
C ALA A 23 -14.06 5.18 5.48
N THR A 24 -13.48 4.14 4.90
CA THR A 24 -13.99 2.76 5.05
C THR A 24 -13.83 2.21 6.47
N GLY A 25 -12.86 2.71 7.24
CA GLY A 25 -12.45 2.13 8.53
C GLY A 25 -11.84 0.73 8.43
N GLN A 26 -11.55 0.23 7.22
CA GLN A 26 -11.09 -1.13 6.96
C GLN A 26 -9.73 -1.21 6.25
N ALA A 27 -9.10 -0.06 5.95
CA ALA A 27 -7.91 -0.03 5.11
C ALA A 27 -6.65 0.44 5.83
N THR A 28 -6.77 1.21 6.89
CA THR A 28 -5.61 1.85 7.55
C THR A 28 -5.94 2.29 8.98
N PHE A 29 -4.91 2.39 9.81
CA PHE A 29 -4.99 3.07 11.12
C PHE A 29 -4.99 4.59 10.99
N GLU A 30 -4.62 5.15 9.85
CA GLU A 30 -4.64 6.58 9.63
C GLU A 30 -6.08 7.13 9.72
N THR A 31 -6.21 8.30 10.36
CA THR A 31 -7.50 8.99 10.55
C THR A 31 -7.58 10.29 9.77
N ALA A 32 -6.46 10.75 9.22
CA ALA A 32 -6.37 11.94 8.38
C ALA A 32 -5.33 11.74 7.28
N VAL A 33 -5.56 12.38 6.15
CA VAL A 33 -4.61 12.38 5.03
C VAL A 33 -3.44 13.29 5.38
N PRO A 34 -2.18 12.81 5.29
CA PRO A 34 -1.01 13.65 5.54
C PRO A 34 -0.85 14.71 4.44
N SER A 35 -0.01 15.73 4.70
CA SER A 35 0.46 16.65 3.66
C SER A 35 1.36 15.91 2.66
N TRP A 36 1.58 16.53 1.49
CA TRP A 36 2.56 16.00 0.53
C TRP A 36 3.94 15.81 1.15
N GLU A 37 4.39 16.80 1.91
CA GLU A 37 5.72 16.80 2.55
C GLU A 37 5.86 15.65 3.54
N GLU A 38 4.85 15.41 4.34
CA GLU A 38 4.82 14.28 5.30
C GLU A 38 4.79 12.94 4.57
N TRP A 39 3.96 12.83 3.54
CA TRP A 39 3.81 11.61 2.76
C TRP A 39 5.10 11.31 1.98
N ASP A 40 5.69 12.30 1.31
CA ASP A 40 6.94 12.16 0.56
C ASP A 40 8.12 11.77 1.45
N ALA A 41 8.21 12.36 2.64
CA ALA A 41 9.26 12.05 3.62
C ALA A 41 9.16 10.62 4.18
N ALA A 42 7.94 10.09 4.31
CA ALA A 42 7.71 8.76 4.86
C ALA A 42 7.98 7.63 3.85
N HIS A 43 7.81 7.90 2.56
CA HIS A 43 7.89 6.88 1.51
C HIS A 43 9.24 6.90 0.78
N LEU A 44 9.68 5.73 0.33
CA LEU A 44 10.82 5.63 -0.58
C LEU A 44 10.53 6.43 -1.86
N ARG A 45 11.53 7.14 -2.37
CA ARG A 45 11.38 7.94 -3.60
C ARG A 45 11.20 7.08 -4.86
N THR A 46 11.71 5.87 -4.80
CA THR A 46 11.46 4.79 -5.76
C THR A 46 10.30 3.90 -5.26
N HIS A 47 9.81 3.00 -6.11
CA HIS A 47 8.76 2.03 -5.72
C HIS A 47 7.45 2.70 -5.30
N ARG A 48 7.04 3.76 -6.01
CA ARG A 48 5.75 4.43 -5.85
C ARG A 48 5.13 4.71 -7.21
N PHE A 49 3.90 4.26 -7.38
CA PHE A 49 3.19 4.27 -8.66
C PHE A 49 1.76 4.76 -8.51
N VAL A 50 1.24 5.33 -9.58
CA VAL A 50 -0.18 5.56 -9.79
C VAL A 50 -0.69 4.73 -10.96
N ALA A 51 -1.96 4.38 -10.90
CA ALA A 51 -2.67 3.79 -12.03
C ALA A 51 -3.71 4.78 -12.54
N GLU A 52 -3.69 5.03 -13.83
CA GLU A 52 -4.68 5.88 -14.51
C GLU A 52 -5.70 5.01 -15.25
N LEU A 53 -6.96 5.34 -15.06
CA LEU A 53 -8.08 4.86 -15.86
C LEU A 53 -8.80 6.06 -16.45
N ASP A 54 -9.06 5.99 -17.74
CA ASP A 54 -9.82 7.01 -18.44
C ASP A 54 -9.27 8.45 -18.27
N GLY A 55 -7.93 8.54 -18.05
CA GLY A 55 -7.21 9.81 -17.87
C GLY A 55 -7.17 10.34 -16.44
N GLU A 56 -7.72 9.60 -15.47
CA GLU A 56 -7.72 10.00 -14.06
C GLU A 56 -6.98 8.97 -13.19
N VAL A 57 -6.35 9.45 -12.11
CA VAL A 57 -5.70 8.57 -11.14
C VAL A 57 -6.75 7.75 -10.40
N ALA A 58 -6.73 6.45 -10.60
CA ALA A 58 -7.68 5.49 -10.06
C ALA A 58 -7.14 4.71 -8.85
N GLY A 59 -5.86 4.86 -8.54
CA GLY A 59 -5.23 4.19 -7.41
C GLY A 59 -3.74 4.49 -7.34
N TRP A 60 -3.14 4.11 -6.22
CA TRP A 60 -1.71 4.28 -5.97
C TRP A 60 -1.14 3.14 -5.14
N CYS A 61 0.15 2.90 -5.27
CA CYS A 61 0.91 1.99 -4.42
C CYS A 61 2.28 2.61 -4.12
N ALA A 62 2.75 2.48 -2.88
CA ALA A 62 4.04 3.00 -2.46
C ALA A 62 4.63 2.16 -1.34
N VAL A 63 5.93 2.34 -1.09
CA VAL A 63 6.70 1.56 -0.10
C VAL A 63 7.32 2.50 0.92
N VAL A 64 7.16 2.16 2.21
CA VAL A 64 7.91 2.77 3.30
C VAL A 64 9.02 1.83 3.77
N PRO A 65 10.15 2.35 4.30
CA PRO A 65 11.16 1.51 4.94
C PRO A 65 10.56 0.74 6.13
N TYR A 66 10.86 -0.55 6.23
CA TYR A 66 10.44 -1.34 7.39
C TYR A 66 11.11 -0.88 8.68
N SER A 67 12.40 -0.53 8.64
CA SER A 67 13.20 -0.22 9.82
C SER A 67 14.34 0.74 9.48
N ARG A 68 14.82 1.46 10.49
CA ARG A 68 16.03 2.29 10.38
C ARG A 68 17.32 1.50 10.56
N ARG A 69 17.22 0.23 10.98
CA ARG A 69 18.41 -0.63 11.14
C ARG A 69 18.92 -1.06 9.78
N GLU A 70 20.23 -0.89 9.58
CA GLU A 70 20.91 -1.21 8.32
C GLU A 70 20.71 -2.66 7.86
N VAL A 71 20.62 -3.61 8.81
CA VAL A 71 20.40 -5.02 8.50
C VAL A 71 19.06 -5.29 7.80
N TYR A 72 18.10 -4.37 7.92
CA TYR A 72 16.77 -4.45 7.30
C TYR A 72 16.59 -3.49 6.11
N ARG A 73 17.66 -2.92 5.56
CA ARG A 73 17.58 -1.94 4.47
C ARG A 73 16.87 -2.44 3.21
N GLY A 74 16.85 -3.76 3.01
CA GLY A 74 16.17 -4.39 1.88
C GLY A 74 14.74 -4.83 2.17
N VAL A 75 14.16 -4.44 3.30
CA VAL A 75 12.77 -4.74 3.65
C VAL A 75 11.94 -3.48 3.55
N GLY A 76 10.86 -3.55 2.78
CA GLY A 76 9.88 -2.47 2.64
C GLY A 76 8.47 -2.93 2.99
N GLU A 77 7.66 -2.00 3.48
CA GLU A 77 6.23 -2.21 3.67
C GLU A 77 5.47 -1.46 2.59
N GLU A 78 4.69 -2.18 1.81
CA GLU A 78 3.90 -1.57 0.76
C GLU A 78 2.48 -1.26 1.24
N SER A 79 1.89 -0.27 0.59
CA SER A 79 0.48 0.09 0.74
C SER A 79 -0.13 0.30 -0.64
N VAL A 80 -1.31 -0.25 -0.88
CA VAL A 80 -2.06 -0.09 -2.12
C VAL A 80 -3.47 0.41 -1.82
N TYR A 81 -3.90 1.43 -2.55
CA TYR A 81 -5.22 2.02 -2.44
C TYR A 81 -5.84 2.18 -3.83
N VAL A 82 -7.10 1.84 -3.96
CA VAL A 82 -7.86 1.93 -5.22
C VAL A 82 -9.13 2.71 -4.96
N ALA A 83 -9.41 3.70 -5.81
CA ALA A 83 -10.63 4.48 -5.76
C ALA A 83 -11.87 3.57 -5.81
N GLU A 84 -12.91 3.91 -5.08
CA GLU A 84 -14.13 3.11 -4.99
C GLU A 84 -14.72 2.83 -6.39
N SER A 85 -14.73 3.85 -7.25
CA SER A 85 -15.22 3.75 -8.63
C SER A 85 -14.38 2.83 -9.54
N ALA A 86 -13.15 2.50 -9.14
CA ALA A 86 -12.21 1.70 -9.92
C ALA A 86 -11.97 0.29 -9.33
N GLN A 87 -12.66 -0.06 -8.26
CA GLN A 87 -12.53 -1.37 -7.65
C GLN A 87 -12.98 -2.50 -8.60
N ARG A 88 -12.37 -3.67 -8.43
CA ARG A 88 -12.62 -4.87 -9.27
C ARG A 88 -12.35 -4.71 -10.76
N ARG A 89 -11.59 -3.67 -11.14
CA ARG A 89 -11.13 -3.42 -12.52
C ARG A 89 -9.65 -3.79 -12.75
N GLY A 90 -9.04 -4.52 -11.82
CA GLY A 90 -7.64 -4.96 -11.93
C GLY A 90 -6.60 -3.92 -11.51
N VAL A 91 -7.01 -2.74 -11.04
CA VAL A 91 -6.12 -1.62 -10.67
C VAL A 91 -5.15 -2.02 -9.55
N GLY A 92 -5.64 -2.61 -8.47
CA GLY A 92 -4.80 -3.03 -7.35
C GLY A 92 -3.75 -4.07 -7.73
N ARG A 93 -4.12 -5.02 -8.60
CA ARG A 93 -3.17 -6.02 -9.13
C ARG A 93 -2.06 -5.36 -9.94
N ALA A 94 -2.42 -4.51 -10.89
CA ALA A 94 -1.45 -3.84 -11.75
C ALA A 94 -0.46 -2.97 -10.95
N LEU A 95 -0.95 -2.27 -9.93
CA LEU A 95 -0.13 -1.47 -9.01
C LEU A 95 0.84 -2.33 -8.21
N LEU A 96 0.36 -3.42 -7.60
CA LEU A 96 1.22 -4.31 -6.82
C LEU A 96 2.25 -5.03 -7.70
N GLU A 97 1.89 -5.48 -8.89
CA GLU A 97 2.84 -6.07 -9.85
C GLU A 97 3.95 -5.08 -10.20
N ALA A 98 3.62 -3.81 -10.46
CA ALA A 98 4.61 -2.76 -10.74
C ALA A 98 5.55 -2.50 -9.54
N VAL A 99 5.01 -2.44 -8.33
CA VAL A 99 5.81 -2.25 -7.11
C VAL A 99 6.71 -3.46 -6.85
N ILE A 100 6.21 -4.68 -7.01
CA ILE A 100 7.00 -5.92 -6.83
C ILE A 100 8.18 -5.93 -7.80
N GLU A 101 7.94 -5.65 -9.08
CA GLU A 101 8.99 -5.60 -10.09
C GLU A 101 10.03 -4.51 -9.78
N SER A 102 9.56 -3.31 -9.48
CA SER A 102 10.43 -2.18 -9.13
C SER A 102 11.26 -2.45 -7.87
N ALA A 103 10.66 -3.03 -6.84
CA ALA A 103 11.33 -3.37 -5.59
C ALA A 103 12.42 -4.42 -5.81
N ARG A 104 12.13 -5.45 -6.61
CA ARG A 104 13.10 -6.48 -6.98
C ARG A 104 14.28 -5.89 -7.74
N ALA A 105 14.01 -5.09 -8.75
CA ALA A 105 15.03 -4.41 -9.56
C ALA A 105 15.85 -3.41 -8.73
N GLY A 106 15.23 -2.77 -7.74
CA GLY A 106 15.85 -1.79 -6.83
C GLY A 106 16.65 -2.40 -5.68
N GLY A 107 16.71 -3.73 -5.57
CA GLY A 107 17.53 -4.43 -4.58
C GLY A 107 16.86 -4.65 -3.23
N LEU A 108 15.56 -4.45 -3.11
CA LEU A 108 14.83 -4.94 -1.95
C LEU A 108 14.78 -6.47 -2.00
N TRP A 109 14.79 -7.12 -0.83
CA TRP A 109 14.71 -8.57 -0.78
C TRP A 109 13.41 -9.09 -0.15
N THR A 110 12.64 -8.21 0.50
CA THR A 110 11.34 -8.57 1.07
C THR A 110 10.39 -7.37 1.02
N LEU A 111 9.17 -7.61 0.56
CA LEU A 111 8.03 -6.72 0.79
C LEU A 111 7.12 -7.32 1.84
N GLN A 112 6.59 -6.48 2.73
CA GLN A 112 5.54 -6.88 3.65
C GLN A 112 4.30 -6.00 3.49
N ALA A 113 3.18 -6.50 3.96
CA ALA A 113 1.91 -5.79 4.04
C ALA A 113 1.22 -6.10 5.37
N GLY A 114 0.65 -5.08 5.99
CA GLY A 114 -0.24 -5.22 7.15
C GLY A 114 -1.67 -4.98 6.71
N ILE A 115 -2.55 -5.96 6.89
CA ILE A 115 -3.92 -5.92 6.38
C ILE A 115 -4.88 -6.28 7.50
N PHE A 116 -5.95 -5.48 7.67
CA PHE A 116 -7.00 -5.84 8.62
C PHE A 116 -7.69 -7.15 8.21
N PRO A 117 -8.01 -8.05 9.15
CA PRO A 117 -8.65 -9.33 8.84
C PRO A 117 -9.96 -9.20 8.07
N ASP A 118 -10.68 -8.08 8.26
CA ASP A 118 -11.96 -7.80 7.59
C ASP A 118 -11.79 -7.36 6.13
N ASN A 119 -10.57 -7.00 5.71
CA ASN A 119 -10.27 -6.59 4.34
C ASN A 119 -9.94 -7.82 3.48
N GLY A 120 -10.95 -8.65 3.24
CA GLY A 120 -10.81 -9.90 2.49
C GLY A 120 -10.32 -9.70 1.06
N ALA A 121 -10.75 -8.64 0.39
CA ALA A 121 -10.34 -8.33 -0.98
C ALA A 121 -8.82 -8.06 -1.07
N SER A 122 -8.27 -7.32 -0.12
CA SER A 122 -6.82 -7.06 -0.05
C SER A 122 -6.04 -8.32 0.29
N LEU A 123 -6.51 -9.12 1.25
CA LEU A 123 -5.89 -10.40 1.59
C LEU A 123 -5.83 -11.36 0.39
N GLU A 124 -6.92 -11.50 -0.34
CA GLU A 124 -6.97 -12.34 -1.54
C GLU A 124 -6.05 -11.83 -2.64
N LEU A 125 -6.03 -10.52 -2.88
CA LEU A 125 -5.14 -9.90 -3.86
C LEU A 125 -3.67 -10.22 -3.55
N HIS A 126 -3.23 -9.99 -2.32
CA HIS A 126 -1.84 -10.24 -1.92
C HIS A 126 -1.47 -11.71 -2.01
N ARG A 127 -2.34 -12.61 -1.52
CA ARG A 127 -2.13 -14.07 -1.66
C ARG A 127 -1.99 -14.50 -3.12
N SER A 128 -2.82 -13.93 -4.00
CA SER A 128 -2.77 -14.24 -5.44
C SER A 128 -1.49 -13.81 -6.13
N LEU A 129 -0.74 -12.88 -5.53
CA LEU A 129 0.57 -12.40 -6.00
C LEU A 129 1.75 -13.05 -5.27
N GLY A 130 1.49 -14.07 -4.47
CA GLY A 130 2.52 -14.88 -3.83
C GLY A 130 2.91 -14.42 -2.42
N PHE A 131 2.24 -13.43 -1.84
CA PHE A 131 2.44 -13.09 -0.44
C PHE A 131 1.98 -14.25 0.45
N ARG A 132 2.83 -14.63 1.40
CA ARG A 132 2.48 -15.61 2.42
C ARG A 132 2.01 -14.93 3.70
N GLU A 133 1.09 -15.51 4.38
CA GLU A 133 0.64 -15.07 5.69
C GLU A 133 1.66 -15.50 6.75
N VAL A 134 2.25 -14.52 7.43
CA VAL A 134 3.22 -14.76 8.52
C VAL A 134 2.47 -15.07 9.82
N GLY A 135 1.41 -14.35 10.08
CA GLY A 135 0.58 -14.50 11.26
C GLY A 135 -0.34 -13.31 11.49
N VAL A 136 -1.08 -13.37 12.59
CA VAL A 136 -1.97 -12.31 13.03
C VAL A 136 -1.40 -11.63 14.26
N ARG A 137 -1.28 -10.31 14.23
CA ARG A 137 -0.92 -9.48 15.37
C ARG A 137 -2.19 -9.04 16.09
N GLU A 138 -2.50 -9.70 17.16
CA GLU A 138 -3.72 -9.42 17.93
C GLU A 138 -3.58 -8.10 18.68
N ARG A 139 -4.63 -7.25 18.60
CA ARG A 139 -4.72 -5.97 19.29
C ARG A 139 -3.47 -5.10 19.18
N ILE A 140 -2.90 -5.03 17.99
CA ILE A 140 -1.64 -4.30 17.77
C ILE A 140 -1.82 -2.79 17.79
N GLY A 141 -3.03 -2.28 17.51
CA GLY A 141 -3.33 -0.87 17.51
C GLY A 141 -4.81 -0.58 17.75
N ARG A 142 -5.11 0.69 17.95
CA ARG A 142 -6.48 1.18 18.11
C ARG A 142 -6.86 2.06 16.91
N LEU A 143 -8.08 1.87 16.43
CA LEU A 143 -8.71 2.74 15.43
C LEU A 143 -10.06 3.20 15.99
N ASN A 144 -10.24 4.51 16.14
CA ASN A 144 -11.46 5.11 16.71
C ASN A 144 -11.87 4.47 18.06
N GLY A 145 -10.89 4.22 18.93
CA GLY A 145 -11.09 3.63 20.24
C GLY A 145 -11.25 2.11 20.31
N ALA A 146 -11.33 1.44 19.17
CA ALA A 146 -11.45 -0.02 19.10
C ALA A 146 -10.09 -0.70 18.79
N TRP A 147 -9.79 -1.75 19.53
CA TRP A 147 -8.63 -2.59 19.23
C TRP A 147 -8.79 -3.31 17.89
N ARG A 148 -7.73 -3.32 17.10
CA ARG A 148 -7.69 -3.98 15.80
C ARG A 148 -6.52 -4.95 15.70
N ASP A 149 -6.79 -6.08 15.08
CA ASP A 149 -5.79 -7.05 14.68
C ASP A 149 -5.25 -6.70 13.31
N VAL A 150 -4.03 -7.14 13.01
CA VAL A 150 -3.41 -7.00 11.68
C VAL A 150 -2.86 -8.33 11.24
N VAL A 151 -3.24 -8.77 10.05
CA VAL A 151 -2.61 -9.90 9.36
C VAL A 151 -1.31 -9.38 8.73
N LEU A 152 -0.18 -9.98 9.10
CA LEU A 152 1.10 -9.70 8.47
C LEU A 152 1.33 -10.69 7.33
N LEU A 153 1.56 -10.15 6.13
CA LEU A 153 1.94 -10.91 4.95
C LEU A 153 3.31 -10.46 4.47
N GLU A 154 4.05 -11.35 3.84
CA GLU A 154 5.34 -11.01 3.22
C GLU A 154 5.55 -11.73 1.90
N LEU A 155 6.30 -11.10 1.03
CA LEU A 155 6.77 -11.64 -0.24
C LEU A 155 8.28 -11.57 -0.28
N ARG A 156 8.94 -12.74 -0.45
CA ARG A 156 10.36 -12.81 -0.74
C ARG A 156 10.58 -12.46 -2.21
N LEU A 157 11.40 -11.44 -2.50
CA LEU A 157 11.66 -10.94 -3.85
C LEU A 157 12.78 -11.70 -4.58
#